data_0b4cc060f65fc798c2d34117d77352a9
#
_entry.id   0b4cc060f65fc798c2d34117d77352a9
#
_cell.length_a   1.000
_cell.length_b   1.000
_cell.length_c   1.000
_cell.angle_alpha   90.00
_cell.angle_beta   90.00
_cell.angle_gamma   90.00
#
_symmetry.space_group_name_H-M   'P 1'
#
loop_
_entity.id
_entity.type
_entity.pdbx_description
1 polymer ?
#
loop_
_entity_poly.entity_id
_entity_poly.type
_entity_poly.pdbx_seq_one_letter_code
_entity_poly.pdbx_strand_id
1 'polypeptide(L)'
;MYSHAVSPIAAHLLVACATQHPVVRLVDLRTGAAAQALAGHAGAVLTVGWSPIDEHVLASGGTDGTIRFWDIRRSAGQLGLLDLEDSVGILGYNGAGGGARPVSRGKAHMGPVNGLVWADDGRHLVSTGHDEKIRVWNTIQGSNTLANFGPLVKNRNLSRQLPCLVPSNFVGSGEDVLFFPSEKEILMYQLFEGKLLKRFRNPESSQNIDAGASTKTTSLKNRVVDLAWRPHSVELYSGHGNGTIRAWKPRLPEDIEADDEEREQEIAEENERKRKRQVLEDVFQDLTRKKMIFS
;
A
#
# COMPACT_ATOMS: atom_id res chain seq x y z
N MET A 1 -3.32 15.97 12.31
CA MET A 1 -2.98 14.60 12.72
C MET A 1 -2.85 13.77 11.47
N TYR A 2 -1.73 13.07 11.29
CA TYR A 2 -1.46 12.25 10.09
C TYR A 2 -1.83 10.79 10.31
N SER A 3 -1.56 10.27 11.51
CA SER A 3 -1.86 8.88 11.88
C SER A 3 -2.13 8.80 13.38
N HIS A 4 -2.80 7.75 13.78
CA HIS A 4 -2.99 7.39 15.19
C HIS A 4 -2.95 5.87 15.31
N ALA A 5 -2.60 5.38 16.50
CA ALA A 5 -2.61 3.98 16.81
C ALA A 5 -2.94 3.76 18.28
N VAL A 6 -3.62 2.66 18.54
CA VAL A 6 -3.92 2.14 19.88
C VAL A 6 -3.18 0.82 20.02
N SER A 7 -2.68 0.51 21.21
CA SER A 7 -2.07 -0.79 21.45
C SER A 7 -3.14 -1.90 21.37
N PRO A 8 -2.88 -2.99 20.63
CA PRO A 8 -3.85 -4.08 20.51
C PRO A 8 -3.96 -4.94 21.76
N ILE A 9 -2.96 -4.89 22.65
CA ILE A 9 -2.83 -5.78 23.81
C ILE A 9 -2.83 -5.05 25.15
N ALA A 10 -2.64 -3.72 25.15
CA ALA A 10 -2.46 -2.96 26.39
C ALA A 10 -3.76 -2.74 27.15
N ALA A 11 -3.68 -2.85 28.48
CA ALA A 11 -4.72 -2.42 29.41
C ALA A 11 -4.75 -0.88 29.57
N HIS A 12 -3.71 -0.15 29.17
CA HIS A 12 -3.69 1.30 29.20
C HIS A 12 -4.54 1.89 28.05
N LEU A 13 -5.21 2.99 28.33
CA LEU A 13 -6.07 3.67 27.35
C LEU A 13 -5.32 4.81 26.63
N LEU A 14 -4.08 4.56 26.18
CA LEU A 14 -3.26 5.55 25.50
C LEU A 14 -3.40 5.42 23.97
N VAL A 15 -3.60 6.55 23.31
CA VAL A 15 -3.51 6.68 21.86
C VAL A 15 -2.23 7.39 21.49
N ALA A 16 -1.44 6.78 20.61
CA ALA A 16 -0.30 7.44 20.00
C ALA A 16 -0.74 8.24 18.76
N CYS A 17 -0.38 9.51 18.70
CA CYS A 17 -0.76 10.42 17.64
C CYS A 17 0.47 10.93 16.90
N ALA A 18 0.51 10.73 15.58
CA ALA A 18 1.44 11.35 14.65
C ALA A 18 0.93 12.73 14.22
N THR A 19 1.76 13.75 14.37
CA THR A 19 1.37 15.13 14.10
C THR A 19 2.41 15.85 13.25
N GLN A 20 2.08 17.06 12.81
CA GLN A 20 3.01 17.94 12.11
C GLN A 20 4.26 18.31 12.95
N HIS A 21 4.18 18.17 14.27
CA HIS A 21 5.31 18.41 15.15
C HIS A 21 6.27 17.20 15.16
N PRO A 22 7.56 17.40 15.45
CA PRO A 22 8.57 16.34 15.48
C PRO A 22 8.49 15.48 16.76
N VAL A 23 7.29 15.29 17.29
CA VAL A 23 7.02 14.52 18.51
C VAL A 23 5.84 13.60 18.31
N VAL A 24 5.91 12.39 18.85
CA VAL A 24 4.76 11.52 19.02
C VAL A 24 4.04 11.93 20.30
N ARG A 25 2.75 12.22 20.20
CA ARG A 25 1.93 12.57 21.38
C ARG A 25 1.15 11.35 21.84
N LEU A 26 1.23 11.06 23.12
CA LEU A 26 0.38 10.08 23.79
C LEU A 26 -0.77 10.81 24.49
N VAL A 27 -1.99 10.38 24.18
CA VAL A 27 -3.21 10.95 24.75
C VAL A 27 -3.95 9.87 25.54
N ASP A 28 -4.30 10.16 26.78
CA ASP A 28 -5.15 9.27 27.58
C ASP A 28 -6.61 9.44 27.18
N LEU A 29 -7.24 8.38 26.70
CA LEU A 29 -8.65 8.40 26.25
C LEU A 29 -9.64 8.65 27.38
N ARG A 30 -9.29 8.38 28.64
CA ARG A 30 -10.19 8.64 29.78
C ARG A 30 -10.30 10.11 30.10
N THR A 31 -9.17 10.80 30.05
CA THR A 31 -9.08 12.21 30.48
C THR A 31 -9.10 13.16 29.27
N GLY A 32 -8.80 12.67 28.05
CA GLY A 32 -8.58 13.49 26.88
C GLY A 32 -7.29 14.32 26.93
N ALA A 33 -6.49 14.17 28.00
CA ALA A 33 -5.30 14.95 28.22
C ALA A 33 -4.07 14.31 27.56
N ALA A 34 -3.10 15.16 27.17
CA ALA A 34 -1.80 14.69 26.72
C ALA A 34 -1.04 14.07 27.92
N ALA A 35 -0.76 12.77 27.83
CA ALA A 35 -0.03 12.05 28.86
C ALA A 35 1.48 12.24 28.71
N GLN A 36 2.01 12.17 27.48
CA GLN A 36 3.44 12.24 27.22
C GLN A 36 3.70 12.73 25.79
N ALA A 37 4.89 13.30 25.57
CA ALA A 37 5.41 13.68 24.26
C ALA A 37 6.79 13.03 24.05
N LEU A 38 6.90 12.17 23.02
CA LEU A 38 8.13 11.46 22.68
C LEU A 38 8.87 12.28 21.62
N ALA A 39 9.91 12.97 22.02
CA ALA A 39 10.69 13.85 21.16
C ALA A 39 11.95 13.15 20.62
N GLY A 40 12.31 13.42 19.36
CA GLY A 40 13.51 12.87 18.74
C GLY A 40 13.54 12.97 17.23
N HIS A 41 12.37 12.97 16.55
CA HIS A 41 12.32 13.24 15.10
C HIS A 41 12.82 14.64 14.76
N ALA A 42 13.45 14.80 13.60
CA ALA A 42 13.88 16.10 13.07
C ALA A 42 12.81 16.77 12.20
N GLY A 43 11.69 16.09 11.94
CA GLY A 43 10.59 16.57 11.12
C GLY A 43 9.25 16.02 11.58
N ALA A 44 8.19 16.32 10.84
CA ALA A 44 6.84 15.86 11.15
C ALA A 44 6.79 14.33 11.27
N VAL A 45 6.03 13.82 12.24
CA VAL A 45 5.76 12.40 12.37
C VAL A 45 4.54 12.05 11.52
N LEU A 46 4.71 11.13 10.57
CA LEU A 46 3.66 10.77 9.62
C LEU A 46 2.90 9.52 10.02
N THR A 47 3.58 8.55 10.66
CA THR A 47 3.00 7.26 10.99
C THR A 47 3.47 6.78 12.36
N VAL A 48 2.59 6.05 13.05
CA VAL A 48 2.86 5.41 14.34
C VAL A 48 2.20 4.04 14.37
N GLY A 49 2.81 3.09 15.06
CA GLY A 49 2.28 1.75 15.25
C GLY A 49 2.75 1.14 16.56
N TRP A 50 1.83 0.59 17.35
CA TRP A 50 2.15 -0.15 18.58
C TRP A 50 2.63 -1.56 18.24
N SER A 51 3.57 -2.07 19.05
CA SER A 51 3.96 -3.48 19.00
C SER A 51 2.76 -4.38 19.35
N PRO A 52 2.56 -5.49 18.60
CA PRO A 52 1.51 -6.43 18.94
C PRO A 52 1.86 -7.37 20.11
N ILE A 53 3.12 -7.40 20.54
CA ILE A 53 3.62 -8.29 21.61
C ILE A 53 4.12 -7.56 22.87
N ASP A 54 4.42 -6.25 22.78
CA ASP A 54 4.85 -5.43 23.92
C ASP A 54 3.97 -4.18 24.02
N GLU A 55 3.15 -4.11 25.08
CA GLU A 55 2.21 -3.03 25.31
C GLU A 55 2.85 -1.66 25.52
N HIS A 56 4.14 -1.61 25.83
CA HIS A 56 4.86 -0.39 26.12
C HIS A 56 5.72 0.11 24.98
N VAL A 57 5.86 -0.69 23.90
CA VAL A 57 6.71 -0.35 22.75
C VAL A 57 5.89 0.11 21.57
N LEU A 58 6.31 1.23 20.99
CA LEU A 58 5.76 1.73 19.72
C LEU A 58 6.86 2.13 18.76
N ALA A 59 6.54 2.11 17.48
CA ALA A 59 7.37 2.59 16.39
C ALA A 59 6.76 3.85 15.77
N SER A 60 7.59 4.76 15.28
CA SER A 60 7.16 5.95 14.55
C SER A 60 8.03 6.20 13.32
N GLY A 61 7.42 6.72 12.25
CA GLY A 61 8.09 7.13 11.03
C GLY A 61 7.84 8.60 10.74
N GLY A 62 8.87 9.31 10.30
CA GLY A 62 8.82 10.74 10.09
C GLY A 62 9.25 11.20 8.70
N THR A 63 9.08 12.51 8.46
CA THR A 63 9.54 13.16 7.23
C THR A 63 11.07 13.22 7.12
N ASP A 64 11.77 12.98 8.22
CA ASP A 64 13.24 12.90 8.29
C ASP A 64 13.79 11.58 7.72
N GLY A 65 12.92 10.63 7.32
CA GLY A 65 13.28 9.32 6.80
C GLY A 65 13.69 8.32 7.88
N THR A 66 13.54 8.68 9.17
CA THR A 66 13.89 7.80 10.29
C THR A 66 12.70 7.00 10.76
N ILE A 67 12.98 5.79 11.26
CA ILE A 67 12.03 4.97 12.02
C ILE A 67 12.62 4.83 13.42
N ARG A 68 11.83 5.22 14.43
CA ARG A 68 12.24 5.22 15.83
C ARG A 68 11.38 4.32 16.66
N PHE A 69 12.02 3.63 17.62
CA PHE A 69 11.34 2.84 18.64
C PHE A 69 11.34 3.58 19.97
N TRP A 70 10.24 3.44 20.68
CA TRP A 70 9.99 4.14 21.93
C TRP A 70 9.47 3.15 22.98
N ASP A 71 9.95 3.31 24.23
CA ASP A 71 9.37 2.68 25.42
C ASP A 71 8.70 3.78 26.25
N ILE A 72 7.38 3.73 26.36
CA ILE A 72 6.59 4.77 27.04
C ILE A 72 6.86 4.86 28.55
N ARG A 73 7.48 3.85 29.14
CA ARG A 73 7.88 3.85 30.56
C ARG A 73 9.09 4.73 30.83
N ARG A 74 9.83 5.08 29.81
CA ARG A 74 11.06 5.87 29.91
C ARG A 74 10.81 7.33 29.54
N SER A 75 11.24 8.26 30.37
CA SER A 75 11.07 9.69 30.11
C SER A 75 11.80 10.19 28.85
N ALA A 76 12.93 9.59 28.51
CA ALA A 76 13.69 9.86 27.29
C ALA A 76 13.37 8.88 26.15
N GLY A 77 12.42 8.04 26.34
CA GLY A 77 11.65 7.13 25.51
C GLY A 77 12.29 6.41 24.36
N GLN A 78 13.28 6.96 23.68
CA GLN A 78 13.85 6.34 22.49
C GLN A 78 14.68 5.10 22.86
N LEU A 79 14.30 3.94 22.28
CA LEU A 79 15.03 2.69 22.40
C LEU A 79 16.12 2.56 21.33
N GLY A 80 15.81 3.00 20.12
CA GLY A 80 16.69 2.88 18.96
C GLY A 80 16.07 3.44 17.70
N LEU A 81 16.82 3.36 16.63
CA LEU A 81 16.36 3.68 15.28
C LEU A 81 16.87 2.64 14.29
N LEU A 82 16.14 2.45 13.21
CA LEU A 82 16.52 1.55 12.13
C LEU A 82 17.41 2.28 11.13
N ASP A 83 18.51 1.64 10.78
CA ASP A 83 19.48 2.15 9.82
C ASP A 83 19.66 1.14 8.67
N LEU A 84 19.48 1.61 7.45
CA LEU A 84 19.66 0.78 6.26
C LEU A 84 21.15 0.47 6.02
N GLU A 85 22.03 1.42 6.32
CA GLU A 85 23.47 1.26 6.13
C GLU A 85 24.05 0.16 7.03
N ASP A 86 23.60 0.09 8.28
CA ASP A 86 24.02 -0.95 9.21
C ASP A 86 23.60 -2.35 8.74
N SER A 87 22.44 -2.44 8.10
CA SER A 87 21.92 -3.71 7.57
C SER A 87 22.71 -4.26 6.38
N VAL A 88 23.27 -3.35 5.56
CA VAL A 88 24.01 -3.71 4.33
C VAL A 88 25.52 -3.76 4.58
N GLY A 89 26.00 -3.09 5.63
CA GLY A 89 27.43 -2.95 5.92
C GLY A 89 28.19 -2.10 4.92
N ILE A 90 27.51 -1.32 4.09
CA ILE A 90 28.08 -0.42 3.08
C ILE A 90 27.72 1.01 3.44
N LEU A 91 28.73 1.82 3.76
CA LEU A 91 28.56 3.24 4.03
C LEU A 91 28.01 3.98 2.79
N GLY A 92 26.99 4.81 2.98
CA GLY A 92 26.34 5.56 1.90
C GLY A 92 25.41 4.76 1.01
N TYR A 93 25.02 3.54 1.40
CA TYR A 93 24.08 2.72 0.66
C TYR A 93 22.69 3.36 0.63
N ASN A 94 22.15 3.57 -0.57
CA ASN A 94 20.83 4.21 -0.78
C ASN A 94 19.75 3.25 -1.29
N GLY A 95 20.06 1.95 -1.35
CA GLY A 95 19.14 0.94 -1.88
C GLY A 95 18.98 0.93 -3.40
N ALA A 96 19.73 1.76 -4.13
CA ALA A 96 19.63 1.90 -5.60
C ALA A 96 20.86 1.37 -6.36
N GLY A 97 21.84 0.76 -5.67
CA GLY A 97 23.03 0.16 -6.30
C GLY A 97 24.03 1.15 -6.89
N GLY A 98 23.91 2.42 -6.60
CA GLY A 98 24.80 3.47 -7.14
C GLY A 98 25.65 4.13 -6.06
N GLY A 99 26.88 4.41 -6.38
CA GLY A 99 28.01 4.89 -5.60
C GLY A 99 27.77 5.76 -4.36
N ALA A 100 28.78 5.84 -3.51
CA ALA A 100 28.79 6.53 -2.24
C ALA A 100 28.23 7.96 -2.32
N ARG A 101 27.08 8.19 -1.69
CA ARG A 101 26.55 9.53 -1.40
C ARG A 101 26.91 9.91 0.05
N PRO A 102 26.85 11.20 0.41
CA PRO A 102 27.17 11.61 1.76
C PRO A 102 26.30 10.87 2.78
N VAL A 103 26.94 10.33 3.78
CA VAL A 103 26.44 9.46 4.82
C VAL A 103 25.22 10.06 5.52
N SER A 104 24.07 9.41 5.41
CA SER A 104 22.87 9.73 6.20
C SER A 104 22.63 8.63 7.22
N ARG A 105 23.53 8.52 8.21
CA ARG A 105 23.38 7.55 9.29
C ARG A 105 22.03 7.68 10.00
N GLY A 106 21.46 6.54 10.39
CA GLY A 106 20.20 6.48 11.10
C GLY A 106 18.97 6.66 10.25
N LYS A 107 19.07 6.52 8.92
CA LYS A 107 17.90 6.57 8.03
C LYS A 107 17.44 5.21 7.59
N ALA A 108 16.17 4.95 7.83
CA ALA A 108 15.49 3.76 7.29
C ALA A 108 15.10 3.94 5.83
N HIS A 109 14.73 5.16 5.40
CA HIS A 109 14.35 5.52 4.03
C HIS A 109 15.04 6.81 3.58
N MET A 110 15.26 6.94 2.26
CA MET A 110 15.83 8.16 1.68
C MET A 110 14.80 9.30 1.54
N GLY A 111 13.56 9.03 1.83
CA GLY A 111 12.45 9.98 1.84
C GLY A 111 11.57 9.81 3.08
N PRO A 112 10.51 10.63 3.21
CA PRO A 112 9.54 10.52 4.28
C PRO A 112 8.98 9.11 4.43
N VAL A 113 8.82 8.64 5.67
CA VAL A 113 8.19 7.36 6.02
C VAL A 113 6.74 7.62 6.36
N ASN A 114 5.82 7.18 5.52
CA ASN A 114 4.39 7.43 5.68
C ASN A 114 3.56 6.17 5.96
N GLY A 115 4.17 5.00 5.98
CA GLY A 115 3.52 3.76 6.38
C GLY A 115 4.39 2.91 7.28
N LEU A 116 3.80 2.42 8.37
CA LEU A 116 4.38 1.47 9.32
C LEU A 116 3.33 0.46 9.74
N VAL A 117 3.63 -0.81 9.59
CA VAL A 117 2.77 -1.91 10.04
C VAL A 117 3.64 -3.00 10.66
N TRP A 118 3.27 -3.42 11.86
CA TRP A 118 3.85 -4.57 12.50
C TRP A 118 3.25 -5.86 11.91
N ALA A 119 4.08 -6.87 11.72
CA ALA A 119 3.58 -8.23 11.52
C ALA A 119 3.04 -8.79 12.85
N ASP A 120 2.10 -9.72 12.77
CA ASP A 120 1.43 -10.30 13.95
C ASP A 120 2.41 -11.05 14.87
N ASP A 121 3.56 -11.47 14.32
CA ASP A 121 4.63 -12.10 15.08
C ASP A 121 5.36 -11.14 16.05
N GLY A 122 5.12 -9.82 15.90
CA GLY A 122 5.77 -8.76 16.66
C GLY A 122 7.27 -8.65 16.48
N ARG A 123 7.85 -9.46 15.59
CA ARG A 123 9.28 -9.48 15.27
C ARG A 123 9.62 -8.71 14.00
N HIS A 124 8.65 -8.62 13.09
CA HIS A 124 8.85 -7.95 11.83
C HIS A 124 8.03 -6.65 11.76
N LEU A 125 8.67 -5.62 11.25
CA LEU A 125 8.05 -4.31 10.98
C LEU A 125 8.20 -4.00 9.50
N VAL A 126 7.09 -3.69 8.84
CA VAL A 126 7.07 -3.26 7.44
C VAL A 126 6.98 -1.76 7.40
N SER A 127 7.84 -1.13 6.62
CA SER A 127 7.84 0.31 6.39
C SER A 127 7.72 0.65 4.92
N THR A 128 7.04 1.77 4.64
CA THR A 128 6.92 2.32 3.29
C THR A 128 7.34 3.78 3.29
N GLY A 129 8.12 4.16 2.28
CA GLY A 129 8.67 5.51 2.17
C GLY A 129 8.45 6.14 0.80
N HIS A 130 8.65 7.46 0.74
CA HIS A 130 8.60 8.25 -0.49
C HIS A 130 9.76 7.97 -1.45
N ASP A 131 10.71 7.14 -1.05
CA ASP A 131 11.73 6.58 -1.94
C ASP A 131 11.18 5.44 -2.83
N GLU A 132 9.84 5.26 -2.83
CA GLU A 132 9.13 4.23 -3.58
C GLU A 132 9.62 2.80 -3.21
N LYS A 133 10.01 2.62 -1.94
CA LYS A 133 10.48 1.33 -1.40
C LYS A 133 9.60 0.86 -0.25
N ILE A 134 9.43 -0.47 -0.22
CA ILE A 134 8.92 -1.20 0.94
C ILE A 134 10.12 -1.88 1.58
N ARG A 135 10.23 -1.82 2.90
CA ARG A 135 11.29 -2.49 3.67
C ARG A 135 10.70 -3.31 4.79
N VAL A 136 11.25 -4.48 4.97
CA VAL A 136 10.90 -5.39 6.06
C VAL A 136 12.09 -5.46 7.03
N TRP A 137 11.83 -5.20 8.29
CA TRP A 137 12.84 -5.10 9.34
C TRP A 137 12.62 -6.21 10.37
N ASN A 138 13.70 -6.87 10.75
CA ASN A 138 13.73 -7.70 11.94
C ASN A 138 14.00 -6.79 13.15
N THR A 139 13.02 -6.58 13.99
CA THR A 139 13.10 -5.61 15.11
C THR A 139 13.98 -6.09 16.25
N ILE A 140 14.19 -7.41 16.38
CA ILE A 140 15.07 -7.98 17.41
C ILE A 140 16.54 -7.70 17.07
N GLN A 141 16.90 -7.84 15.81
CA GLN A 141 18.26 -7.60 15.32
C GLN A 141 18.48 -6.15 14.89
N GLY A 142 17.41 -5.37 14.68
CA GLY A 142 17.48 -4.03 14.10
C GLY A 142 17.90 -4.02 12.63
N SER A 143 17.86 -5.16 11.94
CA SER A 143 18.35 -5.34 10.58
C SER A 143 17.23 -5.39 9.54
N ASN A 144 17.52 -4.91 8.33
CA ASN A 144 16.64 -5.06 7.17
C ASN A 144 16.78 -6.44 6.54
N THR A 145 15.69 -7.08 6.14
CA THR A 145 15.71 -8.37 5.45
C THR A 145 16.19 -8.27 4.00
N LEU A 146 16.35 -7.06 3.48
CA LEU A 146 16.77 -6.76 2.10
C LEU A 146 15.85 -7.31 1.01
N ALA A 147 14.61 -7.65 1.34
CA ALA A 147 13.60 -8.05 0.37
C ALA A 147 13.38 -6.94 -0.70
N ASN A 148 13.32 -7.33 -1.97
CA ASN A 148 13.20 -6.39 -3.08
C ASN A 148 11.81 -6.48 -3.71
N PHE A 149 10.97 -5.48 -3.49
CA PHE A 149 9.61 -5.39 -4.01
C PHE A 149 9.52 -4.81 -5.43
N GLY A 150 10.64 -4.56 -6.06
CA GLY A 150 10.71 -4.10 -7.45
C GLY A 150 10.27 -2.64 -7.68
N PRO A 151 10.13 -2.22 -8.94
CA PRO A 151 9.91 -0.82 -9.33
C PRO A 151 8.43 -0.41 -9.39
N LEU A 152 7.49 -1.33 -9.16
CA LEU A 152 6.04 -1.06 -9.29
C LEU A 152 5.45 -0.31 -8.10
N VAL A 153 6.17 -0.28 -6.99
CA VAL A 153 5.76 0.45 -5.78
C VAL A 153 5.77 1.95 -6.08
N LYS A 154 4.59 2.60 -5.95
CA LYS A 154 4.42 4.04 -6.11
C LYS A 154 3.92 4.64 -4.81
N ASN A 155 4.70 5.53 -4.22
CA ASN A 155 4.40 6.19 -2.97
C ASN A 155 4.88 7.65 -3.03
N ARG A 156 4.11 8.51 -3.71
CA ARG A 156 4.47 9.92 -3.97
C ARG A 156 3.71 10.91 -3.12
N ASN A 157 2.75 10.45 -2.33
CA ASN A 157 1.90 11.30 -1.54
C ASN A 157 2.22 11.18 -0.05
N LEU A 158 2.27 12.31 0.66
CA LEU A 158 2.51 12.35 2.11
C LEU A 158 1.37 11.75 2.95
N SER A 159 0.21 11.51 2.33
CA SER A 159 -0.88 10.82 3.03
C SER A 159 -0.43 9.42 3.48
N ARG A 160 -0.97 8.98 4.59
CA ARG A 160 -0.80 7.64 5.11
C ARG A 160 -1.03 6.61 4.00
N GLN A 161 -0.09 5.71 3.80
CA GLN A 161 -0.17 4.63 2.83
C GLN A 161 0.31 3.35 3.49
N LEU A 162 -0.64 2.67 4.15
CA LEU A 162 -0.35 1.45 4.90
C LEU A 162 -0.44 0.23 4.00
N PRO A 163 0.59 -0.63 4.02
CA PRO A 163 0.44 -1.99 3.54
C PRO A 163 -0.50 -2.77 4.47
N CYS A 164 -1.23 -3.72 3.90
CA CYS A 164 -2.05 -4.66 4.66
C CYS A 164 -1.33 -6.00 4.67
N LEU A 165 -1.01 -6.50 5.86
CA LEU A 165 -0.38 -7.80 6.04
C LEU A 165 -1.44 -8.87 6.25
N VAL A 166 -1.26 -10.00 5.59
CA VAL A 166 -2.12 -11.17 5.75
C VAL A 166 -1.25 -12.36 6.11
N PRO A 167 -1.42 -12.92 7.31
CA PRO A 167 -0.66 -14.07 7.77
C PRO A 167 -0.90 -15.30 6.89
N SER A 168 0.09 -16.17 6.84
CA SER A 168 0.08 -17.42 6.06
C SER A 168 -1.11 -18.32 6.33
N ASN A 169 -1.66 -18.26 7.54
CA ASN A 169 -2.82 -19.07 7.95
C ASN A 169 -4.09 -18.81 7.11
N PHE A 170 -4.18 -17.63 6.47
CA PHE A 170 -5.33 -17.22 5.66
C PHE A 170 -5.07 -17.30 4.16
N VAL A 171 -3.83 -17.64 3.77
CA VAL A 171 -3.42 -17.73 2.37
C VAL A 171 -2.98 -19.16 2.08
N GLY A 172 -3.57 -19.81 1.08
CA GLY A 172 -3.28 -21.20 0.75
C GLY A 172 -1.84 -21.49 0.32
N SER A 173 -1.00 -20.45 0.15
CA SER A 173 0.43 -20.58 -0.18
C SER A 173 1.31 -20.98 1.03
N GLY A 174 0.80 -20.89 2.26
CA GLY A 174 1.59 -21.12 3.48
C GLY A 174 2.62 -20.02 3.77
N GLU A 175 2.56 -18.88 3.08
CA GLU A 175 3.50 -17.77 3.20
C GLU A 175 2.76 -16.46 3.52
N ASP A 176 3.41 -15.60 4.29
CA ASP A 176 2.84 -14.29 4.62
C ASP A 176 2.78 -13.39 3.39
N VAL A 177 1.66 -12.72 3.22
CA VAL A 177 1.37 -11.89 2.07
C VAL A 177 1.22 -10.44 2.47
N LEU A 178 1.75 -9.55 1.63
CA LEU A 178 1.64 -8.12 1.76
C LEU A 178 0.81 -7.55 0.61
N PHE A 179 -0.26 -6.85 0.92
CA PHE A 179 -0.99 -6.02 -0.04
C PHE A 179 -0.58 -4.57 0.10
N PHE A 180 -0.15 -3.96 -0.99
CA PHE A 180 0.27 -2.56 -1.03
C PHE A 180 -0.63 -1.72 -1.93
N PRO A 181 -1.20 -0.61 -1.44
CA PRO A 181 -2.02 0.30 -2.23
C PRO A 181 -1.13 1.20 -3.08
N SER A 182 -0.82 0.77 -4.31
CA SER A 182 -0.02 1.55 -5.25
C SER A 182 -0.94 2.39 -6.13
N GLU A 183 -0.97 3.72 -5.94
CA GLU A 183 -1.79 4.71 -6.67
C GLU A 183 -3.13 4.19 -7.24
N LYS A 184 -3.12 3.46 -8.36
CA LYS A 184 -4.32 2.99 -9.08
C LYS A 184 -4.56 1.48 -8.99
N GLU A 185 -3.66 0.75 -8.38
CA GLU A 185 -3.71 -0.70 -8.30
C GLU A 185 -3.29 -1.20 -6.92
N ILE A 186 -3.70 -2.40 -6.57
CA ILE A 186 -3.23 -3.08 -5.38
C ILE A 186 -2.22 -4.12 -5.81
N LEU A 187 -1.04 -4.08 -5.22
CA LEU A 187 0.04 -5.02 -5.49
C LEU A 187 0.07 -6.05 -4.36
N MET A 188 0.06 -7.32 -4.73
CA MET A 188 0.17 -8.45 -3.80
C MET A 188 1.56 -9.04 -3.89
N TYR A 189 2.28 -9.03 -2.79
CA TYR A 189 3.64 -9.54 -2.68
C TYR A 189 3.75 -10.61 -1.63
N GLN A 190 4.67 -11.54 -1.82
CA GLN A 190 5.20 -12.38 -0.77
C GLN A 190 6.08 -11.54 0.16
N LEU A 191 5.82 -11.58 1.47
CA LEU A 191 6.38 -10.62 2.43
C LEU A 191 7.90 -10.64 2.50
N PHE A 192 8.51 -11.82 2.65
CA PHE A 192 9.95 -11.94 2.93
C PHE A 192 10.82 -11.98 1.68
N GLU A 193 10.31 -12.47 0.57
CA GLU A 193 11.05 -12.52 -0.70
C GLU A 193 10.86 -11.27 -1.56
N GLY A 194 9.79 -10.52 -1.33
CA GLY A 194 9.42 -9.36 -2.16
C GLY A 194 8.89 -9.75 -3.54
N LYS A 195 8.60 -11.03 -3.78
CA LYS A 195 8.09 -11.53 -5.06
C LYS A 195 6.67 -11.04 -5.31
N LEU A 196 6.45 -10.42 -6.48
CA LEU A 196 5.12 -10.01 -6.90
C LEU A 196 4.28 -11.24 -7.25
N LEU A 197 3.16 -11.44 -6.56
CA LEU A 197 2.23 -12.55 -6.79
C LEU A 197 1.11 -12.13 -7.74
N LYS A 198 0.46 -10.98 -7.48
CA LYS A 198 -0.70 -10.53 -8.27
C LYS A 198 -0.84 -9.01 -8.29
N ARG A 199 -1.50 -8.49 -9.30
CA ARG A 199 -1.87 -7.08 -9.44
C ARG A 199 -3.38 -6.98 -9.59
N PHE A 200 -4.04 -6.21 -8.71
CA PHE A 200 -5.47 -5.96 -8.77
C PHE A 200 -5.66 -4.55 -9.34
N ARG A 201 -6.15 -4.48 -10.56
CA ARG A 201 -6.44 -3.23 -11.25
C ARG A 201 -7.92 -2.89 -11.16
N ASN A 202 -8.20 -1.60 -11.04
CA ASN A 202 -9.57 -1.12 -11.09
C ASN A 202 -10.08 -1.16 -12.54
N PRO A 203 -11.16 -1.90 -12.86
CA PRO A 203 -11.70 -1.99 -14.22
C PRO A 203 -12.13 -0.63 -14.80
N GLU A 204 -12.60 0.29 -13.97
CA GLU A 204 -13.00 1.65 -14.41
C GLU A 204 -11.82 2.53 -14.86
N SER A 205 -10.58 2.17 -14.54
CA SER A 205 -9.41 2.93 -15.00
C SER A 205 -9.13 2.74 -16.48
N SER A 206 -9.69 1.71 -17.11
CA SER A 206 -9.47 1.37 -18.51
C SER A 206 -10.45 2.08 -19.47
N GLN A 207 -11.59 2.57 -18.97
CA GLN A 207 -12.65 3.13 -19.83
C GLN A 207 -12.53 4.64 -20.10
N ASN A 208 -11.63 5.37 -19.43
CA ASN A 208 -11.54 6.83 -19.55
C ASN A 208 -10.36 7.31 -20.43
N ILE A 209 -10.05 6.60 -21.52
CA ILE A 209 -8.99 7.04 -22.45
C ILE A 209 -9.51 8.11 -23.44
N ASP A 210 -10.83 8.27 -23.59
CA ASP A 210 -11.43 9.08 -24.69
C ASP A 210 -12.05 10.42 -24.30
N ALA A 211 -11.92 10.90 -23.08
CA ALA A 211 -12.43 12.22 -22.75
C ALA A 211 -11.26 13.16 -22.34
N GLY A 212 -11.00 14.15 -23.17
CA GLY A 212 -9.97 15.20 -23.02
C GLY A 212 -10.06 16.08 -21.77
N ALA A 213 -10.37 15.51 -20.62
CA ALA A 213 -10.39 16.17 -19.32
C ALA A 213 -9.05 15.97 -18.62
N SER A 214 -8.49 17.04 -18.08
CA SER A 214 -7.23 17.15 -17.36
C SER A 214 -6.81 15.87 -16.63
N THR A 215 -5.77 15.22 -17.13
CA THR A 215 -5.24 13.92 -16.66
C THR A 215 -4.82 13.88 -15.18
N LYS A 216 -4.66 15.04 -14.52
CA LYS A 216 -4.25 15.12 -13.10
C LYS A 216 -5.39 14.91 -12.11
N THR A 217 -6.59 15.41 -12.39
CA THR A 217 -7.75 15.31 -11.47
C THR A 217 -8.40 13.93 -11.47
N THR A 218 -8.41 13.25 -12.61
CA THR A 218 -8.89 11.86 -12.71
C THR A 218 -7.97 10.86 -12.01
N SER A 219 -6.67 11.14 -11.96
CA SER A 219 -5.68 10.28 -11.28
C SER A 219 -5.89 10.22 -9.76
N LEU A 220 -6.31 11.33 -9.13
CA LEU A 220 -6.53 11.38 -7.68
C LEU A 220 -7.84 10.70 -7.26
N LYS A 221 -8.88 10.76 -8.07
CA LYS A 221 -10.19 10.16 -7.76
C LYS A 221 -10.15 8.64 -7.69
N ASN A 222 -9.39 7.99 -8.55
CA ASN A 222 -9.33 6.52 -8.61
C ASN A 222 -8.18 5.92 -7.77
N ARG A 223 -7.53 6.73 -6.94
CA ARG A 223 -6.43 6.29 -6.11
C ARG A 223 -6.94 5.38 -4.99
N VAL A 224 -6.21 4.29 -4.74
CA VAL A 224 -6.40 3.45 -3.55
C VAL A 224 -5.82 4.20 -2.34
N VAL A 225 -6.66 4.45 -1.33
CA VAL A 225 -6.30 5.27 -0.16
C VAL A 225 -5.94 4.38 1.02
N ASP A 226 -6.72 3.32 1.25
CA ASP A 226 -6.54 2.44 2.39
C ASP A 226 -6.99 1.02 2.05
N LEU A 227 -6.46 0.04 2.80
CA LEU A 227 -6.76 -1.37 2.68
C LEU A 227 -7.15 -1.93 4.05
N ALA A 228 -8.13 -2.81 4.07
CA ALA A 228 -8.54 -3.53 5.26
C ALA A 228 -8.76 -5.01 4.93
N TRP A 229 -8.19 -5.89 5.75
CA TRP A 229 -8.37 -7.32 5.64
C TRP A 229 -9.43 -7.81 6.61
N ARG A 230 -10.32 -8.67 6.14
CA ARG A 230 -11.34 -9.35 6.95
C ARG A 230 -11.03 -10.85 7.02
N PRO A 231 -10.46 -11.33 8.13
CA PRO A 231 -9.96 -12.72 8.21
C PRO A 231 -11.07 -13.77 8.09
N HIS A 232 -12.25 -13.55 8.68
CA HIS A 232 -13.33 -14.54 8.71
C HIS A 232 -13.92 -14.90 7.34
N SER A 233 -13.88 -13.95 6.40
CA SER A 233 -14.43 -14.15 5.03
C SER A 233 -13.34 -14.19 3.98
N VAL A 234 -12.06 -14.10 4.37
CA VAL A 234 -10.91 -14.05 3.45
C VAL A 234 -11.11 -12.96 2.38
N GLU A 235 -11.55 -11.77 2.82
CA GLU A 235 -11.88 -10.66 1.92
C GLU A 235 -10.94 -9.49 2.17
N LEU A 236 -10.48 -8.86 1.08
CA LEU A 236 -9.75 -7.59 1.12
C LEU A 236 -10.69 -6.46 0.71
N TYR A 237 -10.75 -5.41 1.52
CA TYR A 237 -11.48 -4.19 1.20
C TYR A 237 -10.50 -3.09 0.82
N SER A 238 -10.83 -2.33 -0.23
CA SER A 238 -10.06 -1.17 -0.64
C SER A 238 -10.93 0.08 -0.68
N GLY A 239 -10.48 1.14 0.00
CA GLY A 239 -11.06 2.46 -0.06
C GLY A 239 -10.41 3.28 -1.17
N HIS A 240 -11.22 3.98 -1.95
CA HIS A 240 -10.75 4.79 -3.08
C HIS A 240 -11.00 6.28 -2.88
N GLY A 241 -10.19 7.13 -3.52
CA GLY A 241 -10.30 8.59 -3.44
C GLY A 241 -11.58 9.19 -4.02
N ASN A 242 -12.38 8.41 -4.76
CA ASN A 242 -13.71 8.77 -5.23
C ASN A 242 -14.83 8.49 -4.21
N GLY A 243 -14.48 7.99 -3.02
CA GLY A 243 -15.42 7.61 -1.96
C GLY A 243 -16.03 6.21 -2.11
N THR A 244 -15.58 5.40 -3.08
CA THR A 244 -16.05 4.02 -3.23
C THR A 244 -15.24 3.06 -2.36
N ILE A 245 -15.89 2.01 -1.87
CA ILE A 245 -15.26 0.87 -1.21
C ILE A 245 -15.49 -0.35 -2.09
N ARG A 246 -14.44 -1.12 -2.33
CA ARG A 246 -14.49 -2.36 -3.11
C ARG A 246 -14.10 -3.54 -2.26
N ALA A 247 -14.83 -4.64 -2.44
CA ALA A 247 -14.52 -5.93 -1.83
C ALA A 247 -13.85 -6.83 -2.88
N TRP A 248 -12.74 -7.44 -2.50
CA TRP A 248 -11.99 -8.39 -3.31
C TRP A 248 -12.09 -9.74 -2.60
N LYS A 249 -12.73 -10.70 -3.28
CA LYS A 249 -12.95 -12.06 -2.77
C LYS A 249 -12.05 -13.04 -3.51
N PRO A 250 -11.60 -14.13 -2.86
CA PRO A 250 -11.02 -15.23 -3.59
C PRO A 250 -12.08 -15.80 -4.52
N ARG A 251 -11.72 -16.06 -5.77
CA ARG A 251 -12.60 -16.73 -6.72
C ARG A 251 -12.51 -18.23 -6.49
N LEU A 252 -13.66 -18.86 -6.36
CA LEU A 252 -13.75 -20.31 -6.40
C LEU A 252 -13.54 -20.79 -7.84
N PRO A 253 -13.11 -22.05 -8.06
CA PRO A 253 -12.98 -22.60 -9.41
C PRO A 253 -14.26 -22.50 -10.22
N GLU A 254 -15.42 -22.72 -9.58
CA GLU A 254 -16.76 -22.58 -10.17
C GLU A 254 -17.06 -21.15 -10.66
N ASP A 255 -16.63 -20.13 -9.91
CA ASP A 255 -16.79 -18.72 -10.30
C ASP A 255 -15.90 -18.37 -11.51
N ILE A 256 -14.75 -19.03 -11.65
CA ILE A 256 -13.82 -18.80 -12.77
C ILE A 256 -14.42 -19.40 -14.05
N GLU A 257 -14.97 -20.60 -13.96
CA GLU A 257 -15.63 -21.27 -15.09
C GLU A 257 -16.84 -20.45 -15.57
N ALA A 258 -17.67 -19.96 -14.64
CA ALA A 258 -18.82 -19.12 -14.97
C ALA A 258 -18.41 -17.79 -15.65
N ASP A 259 -17.38 -17.12 -15.13
CA ASP A 259 -16.84 -15.87 -15.71
C ASP A 259 -16.24 -16.10 -17.11
N ASP A 260 -15.61 -17.25 -17.33
CA ASP A 260 -15.02 -17.58 -18.63
C ASP A 260 -16.12 -17.90 -19.66
N GLU A 261 -17.20 -18.58 -19.24
CA GLU A 261 -18.39 -18.81 -20.07
C GLU A 261 -19.10 -17.50 -20.43
N GLU A 262 -19.27 -16.57 -19.47
CA GLU A 262 -19.85 -15.24 -19.74
C GLU A 262 -19.00 -14.45 -20.74
N ARG A 263 -17.66 -14.47 -20.59
CA ARG A 263 -16.74 -13.80 -21.52
C ARG A 263 -16.80 -14.38 -22.92
N GLU A 264 -16.87 -15.71 -23.04
CA GLU A 264 -17.01 -16.35 -24.34
C GLU A 264 -18.33 -15.97 -25.02
N GLN A 265 -19.42 -15.88 -24.24
CA GLN A 265 -20.73 -15.43 -24.74
C GLN A 265 -20.68 -13.96 -25.18
N GLU A 266 -20.06 -13.04 -24.39
CA GLU A 266 -19.90 -11.63 -24.77
C GLU A 266 -19.06 -11.47 -26.05
N ILE A 267 -17.97 -12.22 -26.18
CA ILE A 267 -17.14 -12.23 -27.39
C ILE A 267 -17.91 -12.75 -28.60
N ALA A 268 -18.72 -13.80 -28.41
CA ALA A 268 -19.56 -14.36 -29.47
C ALA A 268 -20.62 -13.34 -29.91
N GLU A 269 -21.30 -12.67 -28.99
CA GLU A 269 -22.28 -11.62 -29.29
C GLU A 269 -21.65 -10.42 -30.00
N GLU A 270 -20.47 -9.97 -29.54
CA GLU A 270 -19.76 -8.85 -30.16
C GLU A 270 -19.34 -9.19 -31.61
N ASN A 271 -18.87 -10.42 -31.83
CA ASN A 271 -18.53 -10.91 -33.17
C ASN A 271 -19.78 -11.01 -34.08
N GLU A 272 -20.91 -11.44 -33.53
CA GLU A 272 -22.17 -11.47 -34.29
C GLU A 272 -22.65 -10.05 -34.65
N ARG A 273 -22.56 -9.10 -33.71
CA ARG A 273 -22.86 -7.67 -33.97
C ARG A 273 -21.92 -7.09 -35.04
N LYS A 274 -20.63 -7.43 -35.01
CA LYS A 274 -19.65 -6.99 -36.03
C LYS A 274 -20.01 -7.57 -37.40
N ARG A 275 -20.34 -8.86 -37.47
CA ARG A 275 -20.79 -9.52 -38.73
C ARG A 275 -22.06 -8.87 -39.28
N LYS A 276 -23.06 -8.60 -38.44
CA LYS A 276 -24.31 -7.92 -38.86
C LYS A 276 -24.04 -6.50 -39.39
N ARG A 277 -23.14 -5.75 -38.77
CA ARG A 277 -22.70 -4.41 -39.25
C ARG A 277 -21.99 -4.51 -40.61
N GLN A 278 -21.13 -5.48 -40.76
CA GLN A 278 -20.39 -5.68 -42.03
C GLN A 278 -21.33 -6.03 -43.18
N VAL A 279 -22.30 -6.94 -42.96
CA VAL A 279 -23.34 -7.27 -43.96
C VAL A 279 -24.17 -6.05 -44.31
N LEU A 280 -24.55 -5.21 -43.31
CA LEU A 280 -25.28 -3.96 -43.57
C LEU A 280 -24.46 -2.96 -44.38
N GLU A 281 -23.19 -2.86 -44.09
CA GLU A 281 -22.24 -1.97 -44.82
C GLU A 281 -22.07 -2.44 -46.27
N ASP A 282 -21.92 -3.75 -46.51
CA ASP A 282 -21.84 -4.34 -47.83
C ASP A 282 -23.11 -4.11 -48.65
N VAL A 283 -24.30 -4.31 -48.01
CA VAL A 283 -25.59 -4.03 -48.68
C VAL A 283 -25.73 -2.53 -48.98
N PHE A 284 -25.30 -1.65 -48.08
CA PHE A 284 -25.36 -0.21 -48.31
C PHE A 284 -24.40 0.22 -49.45
N GLN A 285 -23.22 -0.36 -49.53
CA GLN A 285 -22.30 -0.12 -50.63
C GLN A 285 -22.83 -0.62 -51.99
N ASP A 286 -23.46 -1.76 -52.01
CA ASP A 286 -24.10 -2.32 -53.22
C ASP A 286 -25.28 -1.44 -53.69
N LEU A 287 -26.09 -0.93 -52.78
CA LEU A 287 -27.19 -0.02 -53.08
C LEU A 287 -26.72 1.34 -53.58
N THR A 288 -25.63 1.89 -53.03
CA THR A 288 -25.04 3.14 -53.48
C THR A 288 -24.31 3.01 -54.82
N ARG A 289 -23.69 1.87 -55.10
CA ARG A 289 -23.03 1.59 -56.38
C ARG A 289 -24.04 1.52 -57.52
N LYS A 290 -25.25 0.94 -57.30
CA LYS A 290 -26.32 0.88 -58.29
C LYS A 290 -26.97 2.21 -58.64
N LYS A 291 -26.77 3.27 -57.83
CA LYS A 291 -27.29 4.62 -58.06
C LYS A 291 -26.45 5.49 -58.99
N MET A 292 -25.26 5.04 -59.41
CA MET A 292 -24.38 5.80 -60.32
C MET A 292 -24.48 5.37 -61.81
N ILE A 293 -25.56 4.67 -62.22
CA ILE A 293 -25.85 4.40 -63.60
C ILE A 293 -27.14 5.10 -63.96
N PHE A 294 -27.09 6.46 -64.07
CA PHE A 294 -28.05 7.27 -64.75
C PHE A 294 -27.29 8.45 -65.43
N SER A 295 -27.13 8.35 -66.70
CA SER A 295 -27.41 9.36 -67.67
C SER A 295 -27.28 9.10 -69.01
#